data_d3c088315cd2da0143bee21a68256a32
#
_entry.id   d3c088315cd2da0143bee21a68256a32
#
_cell.length_a   1.000
_cell.length_b   1.000
_cell.length_c   1.000
_cell.angle_alpha   90.00
_cell.angle_beta   90.00
_cell.angle_gamma   90.00
#
_symmetry.space_group_name_H-M   'P 1'
#
loop_
_entity.id
_entity.type
_entity.pdbx_description
1 polymer ?
#
loop_
_entity_poly.entity_id
_entity_poly.type
_entity_poly.pdbx_seq_one_letter_code
_entity_poly.pdbx_strand_id
1 'polypeptide(L)'
;MFDSVAAELHRDGHHVEAVTLSGLESDGPVDVDRPPNLDTHIDQVTEIIDRGDGTPVALCGHSYGGMVIAGVADRLSDRLDQLVFIDAYVPDDGDSCWSLTSDSFRELFIAGARADGRWVVVPEGLDPRARPHPLPSFVQSIRIGGTLSRALGRTFISGGAWPGSPFVTLTERLRNDSAWRVHEIPVGHNIARRDPHSLAAVLGALLPDSA
;
A
#
# COMPACT_ATOMS: atom_id res chain seq x y z
N MET A 1 1.66 -1.09 12.27
CA MET A 1 2.72 -0.35 11.55
C MET A 1 2.43 1.14 11.50
N PHE A 2 1.21 1.54 11.19
CA PHE A 2 0.80 2.95 11.07
C PHE A 2 0.29 3.59 12.39
N ASP A 3 0.39 2.92 13.52
CA ASP A 3 -0.17 3.35 14.80
C ASP A 3 0.28 4.77 15.22
N SER A 4 1.57 5.08 15.06
CA SER A 4 2.11 6.40 15.38
C SER A 4 1.62 7.49 14.41
N VAL A 5 1.59 7.19 13.12
CA VAL A 5 1.09 8.11 12.09
C VAL A 5 -0.40 8.40 12.33
N ALA A 6 -1.20 7.36 12.57
CA ALA A 6 -2.62 7.52 12.87
C ALA A 6 -2.85 8.37 14.13
N ALA A 7 -2.06 8.15 15.20
CA ALA A 7 -2.15 8.93 16.42
C ALA A 7 -1.81 10.43 16.21
N GLU A 8 -0.89 10.75 15.30
CA GLU A 8 -0.57 12.13 14.95
C GLU A 8 -1.71 12.78 14.18
N LEU A 9 -2.21 12.14 13.13
CA LEU A 9 -3.32 12.64 12.34
C LEU A 9 -4.61 12.78 13.18
N HIS A 10 -4.86 11.87 14.12
CA HIS A 10 -5.99 12.01 15.07
C HIS A 10 -5.85 13.25 15.98
N ARG A 11 -4.64 13.58 16.43
CA ARG A 11 -4.41 14.80 17.21
C ARG A 11 -4.68 16.08 16.40
N ASP A 12 -4.47 16.00 15.08
CA ASP A 12 -4.72 17.07 14.14
C ASP A 12 -6.20 17.10 13.66
N GLY A 13 -7.06 16.25 14.25
CA GLY A 13 -8.51 16.25 14.02
C GLY A 13 -8.97 15.33 12.88
N HIS A 14 -8.10 14.56 12.24
CA HIS A 14 -8.49 13.66 11.18
C HIS A 14 -8.96 12.29 11.73
N HIS A 15 -10.00 11.73 11.11
CA HIS A 15 -10.38 10.33 11.36
C HIS A 15 -9.50 9.40 10.52
N VAL A 16 -8.85 8.43 11.16
CA VAL A 16 -7.92 7.50 10.49
C VAL A 16 -8.27 6.07 10.85
N GLU A 17 -8.39 5.22 9.84
CA GLU A 17 -8.52 3.77 10.00
C GLU A 17 -7.32 3.07 9.37
N ALA A 18 -6.58 2.32 10.18
CA ALA A 18 -5.43 1.52 9.73
C ALA A 18 -5.86 0.07 9.51
N VAL A 19 -6.20 -0.26 8.27
CA VAL A 19 -6.68 -1.60 7.90
C VAL A 19 -5.56 -2.62 7.93
N THR A 20 -5.78 -3.77 8.57
CA THR A 20 -4.97 -4.97 8.41
C THR A 20 -5.62 -5.88 7.38
N LEU A 21 -4.88 -6.21 6.32
CA LEU A 21 -5.38 -7.06 5.25
C LEU A 21 -5.54 -8.53 5.71
N SER A 22 -6.54 -9.21 5.17
CA SER A 22 -6.83 -10.61 5.47
C SER A 22 -5.61 -11.51 5.32
N GLY A 23 -5.40 -12.38 6.30
CA GLY A 23 -4.24 -13.26 6.38
C GLY A 23 -2.97 -12.61 6.94
N LEU A 24 -3.01 -11.31 7.29
CA LEU A 24 -1.90 -10.59 7.95
C LEU A 24 -2.23 -10.20 9.39
N GLU A 25 -3.37 -10.60 9.91
CA GLU A 25 -3.81 -10.35 11.28
C GLU A 25 -2.90 -11.09 12.29
N SER A 26 -2.68 -10.46 13.45
CA SER A 26 -1.89 -11.06 14.54
C SER A 26 -2.60 -12.25 15.20
N ASP A 27 -3.93 -12.16 15.29
CA ASP A 27 -4.79 -13.07 16.02
C ASP A 27 -6.06 -13.37 15.18
N GLY A 28 -6.10 -14.49 14.52
CA GLY A 28 -7.28 -14.88 13.75
C GLY A 28 -7.09 -16.22 13.04
N PRO A 29 -8.18 -16.94 12.74
CA PRO A 29 -8.08 -18.14 11.93
C PRO A 29 -7.71 -17.73 10.51
N VAL A 30 -6.45 -17.94 10.15
CA VAL A 30 -6.03 -17.88 8.75
C VAL A 30 -6.48 -19.19 8.11
N ASP A 31 -7.31 -19.13 7.07
CA ASP A 31 -7.58 -20.30 6.24
C ASP A 31 -6.29 -20.63 5.46
N VAL A 32 -5.47 -21.47 6.07
CA VAL A 32 -4.17 -21.87 5.50
C VAL A 32 -4.33 -22.61 4.17
N ASP A 33 -5.49 -23.19 3.87
CA ASP A 33 -5.77 -23.92 2.64
C ASP A 33 -6.22 -23.00 1.51
N ARG A 34 -6.72 -21.80 1.84
CA ARG A 34 -7.16 -20.77 0.90
C ARG A 34 -6.57 -19.41 1.26
N PRO A 35 -5.26 -19.21 1.03
CA PRO A 35 -4.64 -17.93 1.31
C PRO A 35 -5.31 -16.82 0.48
N PRO A 36 -5.53 -15.64 1.09
CA PRO A 36 -6.07 -14.49 0.39
C PRO A 36 -5.26 -14.14 -0.86
N ASN A 37 -5.94 -13.64 -1.87
CA ASN A 37 -5.32 -13.11 -3.08
C ASN A 37 -5.54 -11.59 -3.19
N LEU A 38 -5.10 -10.97 -4.29
CA LEU A 38 -5.22 -9.53 -4.47
C LEU A 38 -6.69 -9.08 -4.49
N ASP A 39 -7.58 -9.80 -5.18
CA ASP A 39 -9.01 -9.45 -5.23
C ASP A 39 -9.64 -9.50 -3.83
N THR A 40 -9.29 -10.51 -3.01
CA THR A 40 -9.75 -10.60 -1.61
C THR A 40 -9.42 -9.33 -0.82
N HIS A 41 -8.20 -8.80 -0.99
CA HIS A 41 -7.77 -7.59 -0.31
C HIS A 41 -8.44 -6.33 -0.86
N ILE A 42 -8.65 -6.26 -2.18
CA ILE A 42 -9.39 -5.16 -2.81
C ILE A 42 -10.85 -5.18 -2.33
N ASP A 43 -11.51 -6.34 -2.33
CA ASP A 43 -12.89 -6.51 -1.84
C ASP A 43 -13.01 -6.05 -0.39
N GLN A 44 -12.10 -6.49 0.49
CA GLN A 44 -12.08 -6.11 1.90
C GLN A 44 -12.04 -4.58 2.09
N VAL A 45 -11.13 -3.89 1.41
CA VAL A 45 -10.98 -2.42 1.55
C VAL A 45 -12.16 -1.69 0.90
N THR A 46 -12.66 -2.18 -0.24
CA THR A 46 -13.87 -1.66 -0.89
C THR A 46 -15.06 -1.71 0.07
N GLU A 47 -15.31 -2.86 0.71
CA GLU A 47 -16.40 -3.01 1.68
C GLU A 47 -16.27 -2.10 2.91
N ILE A 48 -15.05 -1.82 3.37
CA ILE A 48 -14.82 -0.90 4.50
C ILE A 48 -15.25 0.51 4.10
N ILE A 49 -14.84 0.98 2.91
CA ILE A 49 -15.21 2.31 2.42
C ILE A 49 -16.72 2.41 2.16
N ASP A 50 -17.33 1.37 1.60
CA ASP A 50 -18.78 1.34 1.30
C ASP A 50 -19.64 1.40 2.56
N ARG A 51 -19.17 0.84 3.67
CA ARG A 51 -19.86 0.92 4.98
C ARG A 51 -19.76 2.28 5.65
N GLY A 52 -18.86 3.15 5.19
CA GLY A 52 -18.74 4.52 5.68
C GLY A 52 -19.95 5.39 5.32
N ASP A 53 -19.99 6.59 5.88
CA ASP A 53 -21.09 7.54 5.77
C ASP A 53 -21.25 8.23 4.41
N GLY A 54 -20.39 7.89 3.45
CA GLY A 54 -20.39 8.52 2.13
C GLY A 54 -19.37 9.65 1.97
N THR A 55 -18.73 10.07 3.02
CA THR A 55 -17.65 11.07 2.96
C THR A 55 -16.49 10.51 2.13
N PRO A 56 -15.98 11.24 1.13
CA PRO A 56 -14.79 10.85 0.38
C PRO A 56 -13.56 10.69 1.29
N VAL A 57 -12.72 9.73 0.99
CA VAL A 57 -11.56 9.38 1.81
C VAL A 57 -10.23 9.57 1.07
N ALA A 58 -9.17 9.89 1.79
CA ALA A 58 -7.81 9.74 1.31
C ALA A 58 -7.35 8.31 1.56
N LEU A 59 -7.10 7.55 0.47
CA LEU A 59 -6.72 6.15 0.55
C LEU A 59 -5.20 6.00 0.41
N CYS A 60 -4.55 5.43 1.43
CA CYS A 60 -3.11 5.28 1.50
C CYS A 60 -2.69 3.81 1.43
N GLY A 61 -1.70 3.49 0.60
CA GLY A 61 -1.14 2.14 0.49
C GLY A 61 0.38 2.13 0.56
N HIS A 62 0.93 1.30 1.45
CA HIS A 62 2.38 1.08 1.56
C HIS A 62 2.78 -0.22 0.87
N SER A 63 3.88 -0.17 0.12
CA SER A 63 4.47 -1.36 -0.50
C SER A 63 3.46 -2.12 -1.38
N TYR A 64 3.15 -3.39 -1.07
CA TYR A 64 2.08 -4.17 -1.69
C TYR A 64 0.71 -3.47 -1.64
N GLY A 65 0.44 -2.70 -0.59
CA GLY A 65 -0.80 -1.93 -0.46
C GLY A 65 -1.10 -1.01 -1.64
N GLY A 66 -0.09 -0.63 -2.43
CA GLY A 66 -0.27 0.11 -3.68
C GLY A 66 -1.11 -0.64 -4.72
N MET A 67 -0.94 -1.97 -4.82
CA MET A 67 -1.77 -2.82 -5.68
C MET A 67 -3.24 -2.79 -5.24
N VAL A 68 -3.46 -2.85 -3.91
CA VAL A 68 -4.80 -2.86 -3.33
C VAL A 68 -5.51 -1.53 -3.58
N ILE A 69 -4.86 -0.41 -3.24
CA ILE A 69 -5.50 0.91 -3.40
C ILE A 69 -5.76 1.27 -4.87
N ALA A 70 -4.94 0.78 -5.81
CA ALA A 70 -5.19 0.94 -7.24
C ALA A 70 -6.47 0.22 -7.67
N GLY A 71 -6.69 -1.02 -7.22
CA GLY A 71 -7.90 -1.77 -7.50
C GLY A 71 -9.16 -1.18 -6.84
N VAL A 72 -9.02 -0.66 -5.62
CA VAL A 72 -10.13 0.06 -4.96
C VAL A 72 -10.47 1.36 -5.70
N ALA A 73 -9.46 2.11 -6.15
CA ALA A 73 -9.68 3.35 -6.89
C ALA A 73 -10.37 3.12 -8.25
N ASP A 74 -10.13 1.98 -8.90
CA ASP A 74 -10.85 1.60 -10.12
C ASP A 74 -12.34 1.36 -9.88
N ARG A 75 -12.70 0.86 -8.68
CA ARG A 75 -14.09 0.53 -8.30
C ARG A 75 -14.86 1.69 -7.67
N LEU A 76 -14.18 2.51 -6.87
CA LEU A 76 -14.77 3.54 -6.00
C LEU A 76 -14.15 4.92 -6.20
N SER A 77 -13.81 5.31 -7.42
CA SER A 77 -13.12 6.58 -7.68
C SER A 77 -13.87 7.83 -7.19
N ASP A 78 -15.19 7.78 -7.15
CA ASP A 78 -16.09 8.83 -6.66
C ASP A 78 -16.19 8.91 -5.12
N ARG A 79 -15.66 7.89 -4.42
CA ARG A 79 -15.57 7.83 -2.96
C ARG A 79 -14.18 8.23 -2.44
N LEU A 80 -13.27 8.65 -3.32
CA LEU A 80 -11.90 8.97 -2.98
C LEU A 80 -11.55 10.42 -3.34
N ASP A 81 -10.90 11.13 -2.41
CA ASP A 81 -10.32 12.46 -2.65
C ASP A 81 -8.86 12.37 -3.08
N GLN A 82 -8.10 11.50 -2.43
CA GLN A 82 -6.67 11.34 -2.63
C GLN A 82 -6.28 9.86 -2.70
N LEU A 83 -5.31 9.56 -3.55
CA LEU A 83 -4.67 8.26 -3.62
C LEU A 83 -3.18 8.42 -3.33
N VAL A 84 -2.72 7.86 -2.21
CA VAL A 84 -1.36 8.06 -1.70
C VAL A 84 -0.59 6.75 -1.67
N PHE A 85 0.41 6.64 -2.52
CA PHE A 85 1.33 5.51 -2.60
C PHE A 85 2.57 5.78 -1.74
N ILE A 86 2.73 5.04 -0.66
CA ILE A 86 3.83 5.22 0.29
C ILE A 86 4.87 4.14 0.01
N ASP A 87 5.91 4.49 -0.73
CA ASP A 87 6.98 3.58 -1.18
C ASP A 87 6.40 2.25 -1.68
N ALA A 88 5.54 2.34 -2.71
CA ALA A 88 4.57 1.30 -3.05
C ALA A 88 4.55 1.00 -4.56
N TYR A 89 4.00 -0.15 -4.92
CA TYR A 89 3.73 -0.51 -6.31
C TYR A 89 2.62 0.38 -6.88
N VAL A 90 2.81 0.86 -8.10
CA VAL A 90 1.82 1.62 -8.88
C VAL A 90 1.57 0.82 -10.16
N PRO A 91 0.53 -0.04 -10.18
CA PRO A 91 0.29 -0.94 -11.30
C PRO A 91 -0.44 -0.27 -12.47
N ASP A 92 -0.17 -0.76 -13.67
CA ASP A 92 -1.05 -0.68 -14.82
C ASP A 92 -1.91 -1.97 -14.92
N ASP A 93 -2.92 -1.99 -15.81
CA ASP A 93 -3.76 -3.18 -15.99
C ASP A 93 -2.92 -4.40 -16.40
N GLY A 94 -3.18 -5.53 -15.75
CA GLY A 94 -2.46 -6.78 -15.95
C GLY A 94 -1.18 -6.94 -15.11
N ASP A 95 -0.73 -5.91 -14.41
CA ASP A 95 0.43 -6.00 -13.53
C ASP A 95 0.16 -6.81 -12.27
N SER A 96 1.25 -7.28 -11.67
CA SER A 96 1.28 -7.92 -10.34
C SER A 96 2.49 -7.43 -9.56
N CYS A 97 2.53 -7.65 -8.25
CA CYS A 97 3.76 -7.42 -7.50
C CYS A 97 4.93 -8.19 -8.09
N TRP A 98 4.67 -9.41 -8.55
CA TRP A 98 5.67 -10.25 -9.20
C TRP A 98 6.23 -9.63 -10.49
N SER A 99 5.38 -9.06 -11.36
CA SER A 99 5.83 -8.43 -12.60
C SER A 99 6.61 -7.15 -12.35
N LEU A 100 6.19 -6.36 -11.36
CA LEU A 100 6.72 -5.03 -11.06
C LEU A 100 7.97 -5.02 -10.19
N THR A 101 8.24 -6.10 -9.46
CA THR A 101 9.39 -6.13 -8.54
C THR A 101 10.71 -6.50 -9.25
N SER A 102 11.84 -6.28 -8.57
CA SER A 102 13.16 -6.68 -9.07
C SER A 102 13.40 -8.18 -8.96
N ASP A 103 14.38 -8.70 -9.71
CA ASP A 103 14.75 -10.11 -9.66
C ASP A 103 15.19 -10.54 -8.26
N SER A 104 15.90 -9.69 -7.52
CA SER A 104 16.29 -9.98 -6.14
C SER A 104 15.09 -10.16 -5.21
N PHE A 105 14.01 -9.38 -5.40
CA PHE A 105 12.77 -9.58 -4.64
C PHE A 105 11.99 -10.81 -5.09
N ARG A 106 12.01 -11.15 -6.38
CA ARG A 106 11.45 -12.43 -6.85
C ARG A 106 12.13 -13.62 -6.21
N GLU A 107 13.46 -13.58 -6.10
CA GLU A 107 14.23 -14.61 -5.40
C GLU A 107 13.84 -14.70 -3.91
N LEU A 108 13.64 -13.57 -3.24
CA LEU A 108 13.13 -13.53 -1.86
C LEU A 108 11.73 -14.17 -1.74
N PHE A 109 10.82 -13.87 -2.67
CA PHE A 109 9.49 -14.47 -2.66
C PHE A 109 9.56 -15.98 -2.87
N ILE A 110 10.38 -16.46 -3.82
CA ILE A 110 10.62 -17.89 -4.06
C ILE A 110 11.19 -18.55 -2.81
N ALA A 111 12.22 -17.95 -2.21
CA ALA A 111 12.87 -18.49 -1.02
C ALA A 111 11.89 -18.53 0.17
N GLY A 112 11.10 -17.48 0.37
CA GLY A 112 10.11 -17.41 1.44
C GLY A 112 8.96 -18.41 1.26
N ALA A 113 8.62 -18.76 0.02
CA ALA A 113 7.53 -19.69 -0.29
C ALA A 113 7.96 -21.17 -0.28
N ARG A 114 9.24 -21.49 -0.10
CA ARG A 114 9.76 -22.87 -0.18
C ARG A 114 9.12 -23.86 0.80
N ALA A 115 8.64 -23.39 1.94
CA ALA A 115 8.15 -24.26 3.00
C ALA A 115 6.80 -24.93 2.63
N ASP A 116 5.86 -24.18 2.04
CA ASP A 116 4.54 -24.71 1.69
C ASP A 116 3.97 -24.19 0.36
N GLY A 117 4.64 -23.24 -0.30
CA GLY A 117 4.24 -22.68 -1.59
C GLY A 117 3.05 -21.73 -1.55
N ARG A 118 2.48 -21.44 -0.38
CA ARG A 118 1.29 -20.59 -0.21
C ARG A 118 1.58 -19.27 0.47
N TRP A 119 2.61 -19.24 1.31
CA TRP A 119 2.97 -18.11 2.15
C TRP A 119 4.43 -17.74 1.97
N VAL A 120 4.70 -16.45 1.79
CA VAL A 120 6.06 -15.91 1.77
C VAL A 120 6.47 -15.61 3.20
N VAL A 121 7.40 -16.37 3.73
CA VAL A 121 7.93 -16.16 5.09
C VAL A 121 8.65 -14.82 5.18
N VAL A 122 8.44 -14.14 6.29
CA VAL A 122 9.08 -12.84 6.58
C VAL A 122 10.60 -13.02 6.71
N PRO A 123 11.42 -12.25 5.98
CA PRO A 123 12.86 -12.26 6.17
C PRO A 123 13.26 -11.90 7.60
N GLU A 124 14.36 -12.47 8.09
CA GLU A 124 14.91 -12.12 9.39
C GLU A 124 15.24 -10.62 9.49
N GLY A 125 15.06 -10.06 10.67
CA GLY A 125 15.36 -8.64 10.96
C GLY A 125 14.24 -7.66 10.64
N LEU A 126 13.09 -8.12 10.14
CA LEU A 126 11.89 -7.30 10.02
C LEU A 126 11.16 -7.14 11.38
N ASP A 127 10.07 -6.38 11.36
CA ASP A 127 9.23 -6.17 12.53
C ASP A 127 8.74 -7.52 13.08
N PRO A 128 8.88 -7.80 14.40
CA PRO A 128 8.37 -9.04 15.01
C PRO A 128 6.87 -9.27 14.81
N ARG A 129 6.11 -8.21 14.51
CA ARG A 129 4.67 -8.28 14.18
C ARG A 129 4.41 -8.66 12.72
N ALA A 130 5.43 -8.63 11.87
CA ALA A 130 5.28 -9.02 10.48
C ALA A 130 4.86 -10.50 10.37
N ARG A 131 3.92 -10.79 9.48
CA ARG A 131 3.38 -12.12 9.25
C ARG A 131 3.81 -12.64 7.88
N PRO A 132 3.84 -13.98 7.68
CA PRO A 132 3.98 -14.52 6.34
C PRO A 132 2.92 -13.94 5.42
N HIS A 133 3.33 -13.52 4.22
CA HIS A 133 2.44 -12.88 3.27
C HIS A 133 1.81 -13.92 2.32
N PRO A 134 0.50 -13.85 2.01
CA PRO A 134 -0.11 -14.79 1.08
C PRO A 134 0.50 -14.67 -0.31
N LEU A 135 1.16 -15.72 -0.81
CA LEU A 135 1.79 -15.72 -2.13
C LEU A 135 0.83 -15.41 -3.29
N PRO A 136 -0.44 -15.91 -3.29
CA PRO A 136 -1.39 -15.58 -4.35
C PRO A 136 -1.59 -14.07 -4.55
N SER A 137 -1.52 -13.26 -3.50
CA SER A 137 -1.67 -11.81 -3.61
C SER A 137 -0.48 -11.13 -4.31
N PHE A 138 0.71 -11.71 -4.28
CA PHE A 138 1.86 -11.18 -5.00
C PHE A 138 1.89 -11.55 -6.48
N VAL A 139 1.34 -12.71 -6.84
CA VAL A 139 1.40 -13.23 -8.22
C VAL A 139 0.16 -12.94 -9.03
N GLN A 140 -0.96 -12.63 -8.40
CA GLN A 140 -2.18 -12.29 -9.10
C GLN A 140 -2.02 -10.97 -9.84
N SER A 141 -2.37 -10.98 -11.13
CA SER A 141 -2.46 -9.76 -11.94
C SER A 141 -3.69 -8.96 -11.57
N ILE A 142 -3.52 -7.65 -11.38
CA ILE A 142 -4.62 -6.72 -11.17
C ILE A 142 -5.41 -6.55 -12.48
N ARG A 143 -6.71 -6.31 -12.34
CA ARG A 143 -7.59 -5.89 -13.43
C ARG A 143 -8.18 -4.54 -13.08
N ILE A 144 -7.82 -3.53 -13.83
CA ILE A 144 -8.30 -2.15 -13.69
C ILE A 144 -8.67 -1.61 -15.07
N GLY A 145 -9.69 -0.77 -15.14
CA GLY A 145 -10.24 -0.23 -16.39
C GLY A 145 -9.32 0.75 -17.15
N GLY A 146 -8.07 0.83 -16.74
CA GLY A 146 -6.99 1.46 -17.50
C GLY A 146 -6.74 2.92 -17.25
N THR A 147 -7.50 3.61 -16.39
CA THR A 147 -7.13 4.99 -16.04
C THR A 147 -7.65 5.33 -14.66
N LEU A 148 -6.75 5.39 -13.70
CA LEU A 148 -7.04 6.07 -12.43
C LEU A 148 -7.63 7.45 -12.78
N SER A 149 -8.81 7.77 -12.27
CA SER A 149 -9.51 9.02 -12.60
C SER A 149 -8.55 10.21 -12.52
N ARG A 150 -8.51 11.04 -13.56
CA ARG A 150 -7.67 12.25 -13.58
C ARG A 150 -8.10 13.29 -12.55
N ALA A 151 -9.33 13.20 -12.08
CA ALA A 151 -9.86 14.08 -11.03
C ALA A 151 -9.30 13.71 -9.63
N LEU A 152 -8.82 12.48 -9.45
CA LEU A 152 -8.28 12.01 -8.19
C LEU A 152 -6.85 12.53 -8.00
N GLY A 153 -6.60 13.18 -6.86
CA GLY A 153 -5.26 13.57 -6.45
C GLY A 153 -4.37 12.34 -6.29
N ARG A 154 -3.18 12.35 -6.90
CA ARG A 154 -2.23 11.23 -6.83
C ARG A 154 -0.91 11.68 -6.26
N THR A 155 -0.51 11.02 -5.18
CA THR A 155 0.75 11.31 -4.48
C THR A 155 1.57 10.04 -4.33
N PHE A 156 2.87 10.16 -4.57
CA PHE A 156 3.85 9.13 -4.27
C PHE A 156 4.82 9.65 -3.21
N ILE A 157 5.00 8.91 -2.13
CA ILE A 157 5.96 9.24 -1.07
C ILE A 157 7.05 8.18 -1.08
N SER A 158 8.26 8.55 -1.49
CA SER A 158 9.39 7.62 -1.59
C SER A 158 10.23 7.58 -0.32
N GLY A 159 10.77 6.40 0.01
CA GLY A 159 11.84 6.22 0.99
C GLY A 159 13.20 6.47 0.35
N GLY A 160 13.72 7.71 0.48
CA GLY A 160 14.93 8.14 -0.23
C GLY A 160 16.24 7.45 0.19
N ALA A 161 16.26 6.78 1.36
CA ALA A 161 17.46 6.11 1.90
C ALA A 161 17.32 4.58 1.90
N TRP A 162 16.84 4.00 0.79
CA TRP A 162 16.74 2.56 0.61
C TRP A 162 17.59 2.07 -0.57
N PRO A 163 18.87 1.67 -0.35
CA PRO A 163 19.69 1.09 -1.40
C PRO A 163 19.05 -0.17 -2.01
N GLY A 164 18.97 -0.23 -3.33
CA GLY A 164 18.36 -1.37 -4.04
C GLY A 164 16.83 -1.39 -4.01
N SER A 165 16.18 -0.26 -3.69
CA SER A 165 14.73 -0.12 -3.78
C SER A 165 14.23 -0.48 -5.19
N PRO A 166 13.19 -1.31 -5.32
CA PRO A 166 12.57 -1.60 -6.62
C PRO A 166 11.81 -0.39 -7.18
N PHE A 167 11.64 0.67 -6.39
CA PHE A 167 10.84 1.84 -6.74
C PHE A 167 11.66 3.03 -7.28
N VAL A 168 12.99 2.93 -7.42
CA VAL A 168 13.84 4.04 -7.90
C VAL A 168 13.39 4.54 -9.27
N THR A 169 13.32 3.65 -10.25
CA THR A 169 12.89 3.99 -11.62
C THR A 169 11.45 4.49 -11.66
N LEU A 170 10.57 3.89 -10.85
CA LEU A 170 9.19 4.35 -10.71
C LEU A 170 9.15 5.78 -10.17
N THR A 171 9.88 6.08 -9.10
CA THR A 171 9.94 7.42 -8.50
C THR A 171 10.40 8.47 -9.50
N GLU A 172 11.43 8.17 -10.29
CA GLU A 172 11.93 9.07 -11.34
C GLU A 172 10.87 9.30 -12.44
N ARG A 173 10.18 8.25 -12.87
CA ARG A 173 9.08 8.35 -13.83
C ARG A 173 7.98 9.26 -13.31
N LEU A 174 7.54 9.05 -12.06
CA LEU A 174 6.45 9.82 -11.46
C LEU A 174 6.82 11.30 -11.21
N ARG A 175 8.08 11.60 -10.90
CA ARG A 175 8.57 12.99 -10.81
C ARG A 175 8.45 13.77 -12.11
N ASN A 176 8.52 13.08 -13.24
CA ASN A 176 8.41 13.68 -14.58
C ASN A 176 6.97 13.70 -15.12
N ASP A 177 6.00 13.17 -14.37
CA ASP A 177 4.58 13.16 -14.74
C ASP A 177 3.82 14.20 -13.92
N SER A 178 3.33 15.26 -14.57
CA SER A 178 2.58 16.35 -13.94
C SER A 178 1.26 15.93 -13.27
N ALA A 179 0.81 14.70 -13.52
CA ALA A 179 -0.37 14.13 -12.86
C ALA A 179 -0.07 13.60 -11.44
N TRP A 180 1.21 13.61 -11.04
CA TRP A 180 1.65 13.09 -9.73
C TRP A 180 2.32 14.17 -8.89
N ARG A 181 2.07 14.12 -7.59
CA ARG A 181 2.91 14.78 -6.59
C ARG A 181 3.87 13.76 -6.02
N VAL A 182 5.16 14.10 -5.99
CA VAL A 182 6.18 13.18 -5.44
C VAL A 182 6.88 13.85 -4.27
N HIS A 183 6.82 13.21 -3.11
CA HIS A 183 7.56 13.58 -1.90
C HIS A 183 8.65 12.54 -1.63
N GLU A 184 9.70 12.97 -0.96
CA GLU A 184 10.77 12.08 -0.51
C GLU A 184 11.01 12.29 0.98
N ILE A 185 10.99 11.19 1.74
CA ILE A 185 11.39 11.17 3.15
C ILE A 185 12.70 10.37 3.21
N PRO A 186 13.79 10.94 3.76
CA PRO A 186 15.15 10.36 3.65
C PRO A 186 15.36 9.19 4.64
N VAL A 187 14.49 8.20 4.59
CA VAL A 187 14.54 6.96 5.37
C VAL A 187 14.38 5.73 4.47
N GLY A 188 14.56 4.52 5.02
CA GLY A 188 14.34 3.29 4.27
C GLY A 188 12.85 2.96 4.10
N HIS A 189 12.56 1.86 3.40
CA HIS A 189 11.23 1.41 2.97
C HIS A 189 10.09 1.57 3.99
N ASN A 190 10.31 1.26 5.24
CA ASN A 190 9.28 1.33 6.27
C ASN A 190 9.19 2.75 6.87
N ILE A 191 8.75 3.71 6.05
CA ILE A 191 8.67 5.14 6.39
C ILE A 191 7.82 5.35 7.65
N ALA A 192 6.64 4.74 7.72
CA ALA A 192 5.71 4.88 8.84
C ALA A 192 6.29 4.48 10.21
N ARG A 193 7.32 3.63 10.22
CA ARG A 193 8.01 3.21 11.45
C ARG A 193 9.26 4.06 11.72
N ARG A 194 9.96 4.47 10.66
CA ARG A 194 11.26 5.14 10.79
C ARG A 194 11.13 6.63 11.02
N ASP A 195 10.14 7.24 10.40
CA ASP A 195 9.83 8.66 10.55
C ASP A 195 8.32 8.90 10.43
N PRO A 196 7.55 8.47 11.44
CA PRO A 196 6.09 8.66 11.45
C PRO A 196 5.69 10.14 11.44
N HIS A 197 6.51 11.00 12.04
CA HIS A 197 6.24 12.43 12.12
C HIS A 197 6.26 13.10 10.74
N SER A 198 7.34 12.91 9.97
CA SER A 198 7.42 13.44 8.60
C SER A 198 6.32 12.86 7.70
N LEU A 199 5.99 11.57 7.86
CA LEU A 199 4.92 10.96 7.10
C LEU A 199 3.56 11.56 7.46
N ALA A 200 3.26 11.73 8.74
CA ALA A 200 2.01 12.36 9.19
C ALA A 200 1.89 13.80 8.69
N ALA A 201 2.98 14.59 8.74
CA ALA A 201 2.98 15.95 8.23
C ALA A 201 2.69 16.03 6.71
N VAL A 202 3.28 15.12 5.91
CA VAL A 202 2.99 15.05 4.46
C VAL A 202 1.55 14.64 4.22
N LEU A 203 1.04 13.63 4.94
CA LEU A 203 -0.35 13.16 4.79
C LEU A 203 -1.34 14.26 5.20
N GLY A 204 -1.13 14.91 6.35
CA GLY A 204 -1.99 15.99 6.83
C GLY A 204 -2.10 17.16 5.83
N ALA A 205 -0.97 17.51 5.18
CA ALA A 205 -0.97 18.56 4.15
C ALA A 205 -1.74 18.19 2.86
N LEU A 206 -2.08 16.93 2.66
CA LEU A 206 -2.88 16.45 1.52
C LEU A 206 -4.39 16.41 1.84
N LEU A 207 -4.75 16.47 3.10
CA LEU A 207 -6.13 16.39 3.57
C LEU A 207 -6.75 17.79 3.63
N PRO A 208 -8.08 17.92 3.46
CA PRO A 208 -8.74 19.18 3.72
C PRO A 208 -8.61 19.53 5.21
N ASP A 209 -8.61 20.85 5.50
CA ASP A 209 -8.64 21.34 6.87
C ASP A 209 -9.84 20.72 7.60
N SER A 210 -9.59 20.24 8.82
CA SER A 210 -10.65 19.69 9.68
C SER A 210 -11.64 20.82 10.01
N ALA A 211 -12.92 20.63 9.69
CA ALA A 211 -13.99 21.60 9.92
C ALA A 211 -14.33 21.74 11.41
#